data_7b36f35b18522f01417eafe333ec630f
#
_entry.id   7b36f35b18522f01417eafe333ec630f
#
_cell.length_a   1.000
_cell.length_b   1.000
_cell.length_c   1.000
_cell.angle_alpha   90.00
_cell.angle_beta   90.00
_cell.angle_gamma   90.00
#
_symmetry.space_group_name_H-M   'P 1'
#
loop_
_entity.id
_entity.type
_entity.pdbx_description
1 polymer ?
#
loop_
_entity_poly.entity_id
_entity_poly.type
_entity_poly.pdbx_seq_one_letter_code
_entity_poly.pdbx_strand_id
1 'polypeptide(L)'
;PKSELKSSLGELSTLYQNEVQRLEKRVEEANALYKDGLISRVQFEGDEKALADARAKVEQVAREIALANQPAPSITEDVLVAGAGSSQAWTTGNSKIDNLIRRYGAQHGVDPFLIYCLMSQESSFTAGATSPKGAQGLMQLMPGTAARYGVTNPYDVAQNIQGGTRYLKDLLKMFNGRIDLALAGYNAGEGAVMKFGNTIPPYDETRNYVRLILKRYTKKPTS
;
A
#
# COMPACT_ATOMS: atom_id res chain seq x y z
N PRO A 1 -3.70 5.24 -22.38
CA PRO A 1 -5.16 5.01 -22.41
C PRO A 1 -5.48 3.68 -21.77
N LYS A 2 -6.72 3.49 -21.26
CA LYS A 2 -7.15 2.29 -20.51
C LYS A 2 -6.95 0.97 -21.28
N SER A 3 -6.99 1.00 -22.60
CA SER A 3 -6.80 -0.18 -23.46
C SER A 3 -5.38 -0.74 -23.42
N GLU A 4 -4.37 0.12 -23.41
CA GLU A 4 -2.96 -0.29 -23.34
C GLU A 4 -2.63 -0.90 -21.98
N LEU A 5 -3.15 -0.32 -20.88
CA LEU A 5 -2.99 -0.87 -19.55
C LEU A 5 -3.62 -2.26 -19.41
N LYS A 6 -4.82 -2.46 -20.01
CA LYS A 6 -5.47 -3.79 -20.03
C LYS A 6 -4.68 -4.81 -20.83
N SER A 7 -4.12 -4.42 -21.98
CA SER A 7 -3.28 -5.29 -22.79
C SER A 7 -2.03 -5.71 -22.03
N SER A 8 -1.33 -4.74 -21.42
CA SER A 8 -0.12 -5.00 -20.62
C SER A 8 -0.37 -5.89 -19.41
N LEU A 9 -1.49 -5.67 -18.71
CA LEU A 9 -1.88 -6.54 -17.58
C LEU A 9 -2.25 -7.96 -18.03
N GLY A 10 -2.87 -8.11 -19.22
CA GLY A 10 -3.17 -9.40 -19.82
C GLY A 10 -1.90 -10.17 -20.18
N GLU A 11 -0.93 -9.50 -20.79
CA GLU A 11 0.38 -10.08 -21.14
C GLU A 11 1.15 -10.49 -19.88
N LEU A 12 1.14 -9.65 -18.84
CA LEU A 12 1.78 -9.93 -17.57
C LEU A 12 1.13 -11.12 -16.84
N SER A 13 -0.20 -11.22 -16.90
CA SER A 13 -0.95 -12.37 -16.37
C SER A 13 -0.53 -13.66 -17.04
N THR A 14 -0.45 -13.67 -18.37
CA THR A 14 -0.01 -14.83 -19.14
C THR A 14 1.43 -15.23 -18.80
N LEU A 15 2.32 -14.25 -18.66
CA LEU A 15 3.72 -14.49 -18.28
C LEU A 15 3.81 -15.19 -16.91
N TYR A 16 3.11 -14.68 -15.92
CA TYR A 16 3.14 -15.28 -14.58
C TYR A 16 2.42 -16.64 -14.51
N GLN A 17 1.37 -16.85 -15.29
CA GLN A 17 0.74 -18.18 -15.40
C GLN A 17 1.69 -19.21 -16.00
N ASN A 18 2.44 -18.86 -17.04
CA ASN A 18 3.45 -19.73 -17.62
C ASN A 18 4.58 -20.06 -16.63
N GLU A 19 4.99 -19.07 -15.83
CA GLU A 19 5.99 -19.28 -14.79
C GLU A 19 5.48 -20.21 -13.69
N VAL A 20 4.22 -20.09 -13.28
CA VAL A 20 3.59 -21.03 -12.32
C VAL A 20 3.62 -22.46 -12.88
N GLN A 21 3.21 -22.66 -14.13
CA GLN A 21 3.22 -24.00 -14.75
C GLN A 21 4.64 -24.60 -14.83
N ARG A 22 5.64 -23.77 -15.11
CA ARG A 22 7.04 -24.20 -15.12
C ARG A 22 7.50 -24.64 -13.71
N LEU A 23 7.16 -23.83 -12.69
CA LEU A 23 7.53 -24.11 -11.31
C LEU A 23 6.75 -25.31 -10.73
N GLU A 24 5.51 -25.55 -11.14
CA GLU A 24 4.75 -26.74 -10.75
C GLU A 24 5.44 -28.02 -11.20
N LYS A 25 5.89 -28.09 -12.46
CA LYS A 25 6.66 -29.23 -12.96
C LYS A 25 7.97 -29.40 -12.20
N ARG A 26 8.67 -28.29 -11.94
CA ARG A 26 9.93 -28.30 -11.20
C ARG A 26 9.75 -28.82 -9.76
N VAL A 27 8.69 -28.43 -9.08
CA VAL A 27 8.36 -28.92 -7.72
C VAL A 27 8.01 -30.41 -7.76
N GLU A 28 7.28 -30.87 -8.79
CA GLU A 28 6.96 -32.30 -8.97
C GLU A 28 8.23 -33.15 -9.18
N GLU A 29 9.13 -32.69 -10.04
CA GLU A 29 10.44 -33.33 -10.26
C GLU A 29 11.29 -33.31 -8.97
N ALA A 30 11.36 -32.15 -8.29
CA ALA A 30 12.09 -31.99 -7.03
C ALA A 30 11.51 -32.90 -5.93
N ASN A 31 10.20 -33.10 -5.87
CA ASN A 31 9.56 -34.01 -4.89
C ASN A 31 9.97 -35.45 -5.12
N ALA A 32 10.07 -35.89 -6.38
CA ALA A 32 10.57 -37.22 -6.70
C ALA A 32 12.04 -37.38 -6.26
N LEU A 33 12.89 -36.43 -6.62
CA LEU A 33 14.32 -36.44 -6.25
C LEU A 33 14.52 -36.36 -4.73
N TYR A 34 13.69 -35.63 -4.01
CA TYR A 34 13.75 -35.54 -2.56
C TYR A 34 13.36 -36.90 -1.89
N LYS A 35 12.32 -37.56 -2.40
CA LYS A 35 11.93 -38.91 -1.92
C LYS A 35 13.01 -39.93 -2.13
N ASP A 36 13.77 -39.83 -3.24
CA ASP A 36 14.88 -40.71 -3.57
C ASP A 36 16.20 -40.31 -2.84
N GLY A 37 16.16 -39.26 -2.01
CA GLY A 37 17.33 -38.76 -1.26
C GLY A 37 18.40 -38.05 -2.13
N LEU A 38 18.06 -37.67 -3.36
CA LEU A 38 19.00 -37.08 -4.33
C LEU A 38 19.15 -35.56 -4.16
N ILE A 39 18.20 -34.88 -3.50
CA ILE A 39 18.29 -33.49 -3.15
C ILE A 39 18.01 -33.23 -1.67
N SER A 40 18.53 -32.16 -1.14
CA SER A 40 18.32 -31.77 0.25
C SER A 40 16.91 -31.19 0.48
N ARG A 41 16.43 -31.28 1.73
CA ARG A 41 15.17 -30.64 2.15
C ARG A 41 15.14 -29.14 1.84
N VAL A 42 16.25 -28.45 2.05
CA VAL A 42 16.36 -26.99 1.79
C VAL A 42 16.17 -26.67 0.31
N GLN A 43 16.68 -27.51 -0.59
CA GLN A 43 16.47 -27.35 -2.02
C GLN A 43 15.00 -27.55 -2.41
N PHE A 44 14.36 -28.60 -1.88
CA PHE A 44 12.95 -28.86 -2.13
C PHE A 44 12.04 -27.73 -1.58
N GLU A 45 12.23 -27.30 -0.33
CA GLU A 45 11.49 -26.16 0.28
C GLU A 45 11.73 -24.86 -0.49
N GLY A 46 12.92 -24.66 -1.08
CA GLY A 46 13.22 -23.53 -1.96
C GLY A 46 12.37 -23.50 -3.23
N ASP A 47 12.16 -24.66 -3.86
CA ASP A 47 11.31 -24.79 -5.04
C ASP A 47 9.82 -24.61 -4.71
N GLU A 48 9.34 -25.16 -3.57
CA GLU A 48 7.97 -24.94 -3.09
C GLU A 48 7.71 -23.45 -2.81
N LYS A 49 8.67 -22.76 -2.17
CA LYS A 49 8.57 -21.32 -1.91
C LYS A 49 8.51 -20.51 -3.21
N ALA A 50 9.35 -20.85 -4.19
CA ALA A 50 9.33 -20.17 -5.49
C ALA A 50 7.98 -20.32 -6.19
N LEU A 51 7.34 -21.49 -6.11
CA LEU A 51 6.01 -21.73 -6.63
C LEU A 51 4.94 -20.91 -5.88
N ALA A 52 5.02 -20.85 -4.55
CA ALA A 52 4.10 -20.07 -3.74
C ALA A 52 4.19 -18.56 -4.08
N ASP A 53 5.41 -18.04 -4.24
CA ASP A 53 5.65 -16.64 -4.61
C ASP A 53 5.12 -16.33 -6.02
N ALA A 54 5.28 -17.26 -6.97
CA ALA A 54 4.75 -17.11 -8.33
C ALA A 54 3.21 -17.12 -8.36
N ARG A 55 2.56 -17.99 -7.60
CA ARG A 55 1.09 -18.04 -7.45
C ARG A 55 0.54 -16.74 -6.83
N ALA A 56 1.23 -16.20 -5.83
CA ALA A 56 0.85 -14.91 -5.23
C ALA A 56 0.89 -13.76 -6.25
N LYS A 57 1.86 -13.75 -7.18
CA LYS A 57 1.94 -12.77 -8.27
C LYS A 57 0.78 -12.89 -9.26
N VAL A 58 0.40 -14.13 -9.64
CA VAL A 58 -0.78 -14.37 -10.50
C VAL A 58 -2.04 -13.81 -9.85
N GLU A 59 -2.23 -14.09 -8.56
CA GLU A 59 -3.39 -13.60 -7.81
C GLU A 59 -3.40 -12.07 -7.70
N GLN A 60 -2.23 -11.45 -7.52
CA GLN A 60 -2.12 -10.00 -7.49
C GLN A 60 -2.53 -9.38 -8.84
N VAL A 61 -2.00 -9.88 -9.96
CA VAL A 61 -2.36 -9.38 -11.29
C VAL A 61 -3.82 -9.63 -11.62
N ALA A 62 -4.39 -10.77 -11.22
CA ALA A 62 -5.81 -11.06 -11.39
C ALA A 62 -6.69 -10.04 -10.65
N ARG A 63 -6.31 -9.64 -9.44
CA ARG A 63 -6.98 -8.57 -8.69
C ARG A 63 -6.87 -7.21 -9.40
N GLU A 64 -5.72 -6.89 -9.96
CA GLU A 64 -5.52 -5.63 -10.72
C GLU A 64 -6.36 -5.61 -12.01
N ILE A 65 -6.44 -6.73 -12.72
CA ILE A 65 -7.30 -6.88 -13.90
C ILE A 65 -8.79 -6.73 -13.49
N ALA A 66 -9.20 -7.35 -12.41
CA ALA A 66 -10.58 -7.23 -11.90
C ALA A 66 -10.93 -5.78 -11.55
N LEU A 67 -10.01 -5.05 -10.93
CA LEU A 67 -10.16 -3.62 -10.62
C LEU A 67 -10.18 -2.76 -11.90
N ALA A 68 -9.35 -3.08 -12.90
CA ALA A 68 -9.31 -2.37 -14.18
C ALA A 68 -10.54 -2.64 -15.04
N ASN A 69 -11.19 -3.80 -14.85
CA ASN A 69 -12.42 -4.20 -15.56
C ASN A 69 -13.71 -3.72 -14.88
N GLN A 70 -13.63 -3.24 -13.63
CA GLN A 70 -14.80 -2.60 -13.05
C GLN A 70 -15.16 -1.39 -13.91
N PRO A 71 -16.44 -1.29 -14.37
CA PRO A 71 -16.90 -0.07 -15.01
C PRO A 71 -16.58 1.07 -14.05
N ALA A 72 -15.99 2.15 -14.59
CA ALA A 72 -15.93 3.37 -13.80
C ALA A 72 -17.33 3.58 -13.25
N PRO A 73 -17.51 3.72 -11.92
CA PRO A 73 -18.82 3.95 -11.38
C PRO A 73 -19.40 5.11 -12.18
N SER A 74 -20.45 4.83 -12.95
CA SER A 74 -21.24 5.87 -13.59
C SER A 74 -21.68 6.75 -12.42
N ILE A 75 -21.23 7.99 -12.41
CA ILE A 75 -21.69 9.00 -11.48
C ILE A 75 -23.13 9.28 -11.94
N THR A 76 -24.07 8.42 -11.55
CA THR A 76 -25.47 8.76 -11.57
C THR A 76 -25.65 9.80 -10.48
N GLU A 77 -26.45 10.84 -10.74
CA GLU A 77 -26.74 11.92 -9.79
C GLU A 77 -27.21 11.39 -8.42
N ASP A 78 -27.75 10.16 -8.37
CA ASP A 78 -28.15 9.46 -7.14
C ASP A 78 -26.98 9.14 -6.17
N VAL A 79 -25.72 8.97 -6.68
CA VAL A 79 -24.54 8.79 -5.82
C VAL A 79 -24.08 10.12 -5.24
N LEU A 80 -24.40 11.25 -5.90
CA LEU A 80 -24.19 12.59 -5.37
C LEU A 80 -25.14 12.89 -4.19
N VAL A 81 -26.34 12.33 -4.20
CA VAL A 81 -27.34 12.57 -3.15
C VAL A 81 -27.14 11.65 -1.95
N ALA A 82 -26.66 10.39 -2.15
CA ALA A 82 -26.33 9.48 -1.04
C ALA A 82 -25.04 9.87 -0.30
N GLY A 83 -24.16 10.68 -0.92
CA GLY A 83 -22.96 11.26 -0.29
C GLY A 83 -23.17 12.60 0.39
N ALA A 84 -24.33 13.23 0.23
CA ALA A 84 -24.66 14.55 0.77
C ALA A 84 -25.09 14.54 2.25
N GLY A 85 -25.06 13.37 2.89
CA GLY A 85 -25.49 13.18 4.30
C GLY A 85 -24.36 13.09 5.34
N SER A 86 -23.08 13.10 4.96
CA SER A 86 -21.99 13.21 5.93
C SER A 86 -21.27 14.55 5.75
N SER A 87 -21.43 15.44 6.70
CA SER A 87 -20.72 16.70 6.79
C SER A 87 -19.24 16.49 6.44
N GLN A 88 -18.80 17.15 5.38
CA GLN A 88 -17.41 17.13 4.91
C GLN A 88 -16.55 17.93 5.90
N ALA A 89 -16.25 17.29 7.03
CA ALA A 89 -15.60 17.93 8.17
C ALA A 89 -14.13 18.26 7.90
N TRP A 90 -13.54 17.76 6.79
CA TRP A 90 -12.16 18.04 6.39
C TRP A 90 -12.01 18.04 4.86
N THR A 91 -11.08 18.83 4.36
CA THR A 91 -10.70 18.90 2.94
C THR A 91 -9.23 19.27 2.78
N THR A 92 -8.58 18.76 1.76
CA THR A 92 -7.25 19.17 1.32
C THR A 92 -7.28 20.44 0.46
N GLY A 93 -8.47 20.93 0.12
CA GLY A 93 -8.68 21.98 -0.90
C GLY A 93 -8.71 21.45 -2.33
N ASN A 94 -8.56 20.13 -2.52
CA ASN A 94 -8.60 19.46 -3.82
C ASN A 94 -9.52 18.24 -3.76
N SER A 95 -10.68 18.33 -4.40
CA SER A 95 -11.70 17.29 -4.38
C SER A 95 -11.22 15.94 -4.94
N LYS A 96 -10.29 15.93 -5.91
CA LYS A 96 -9.70 14.70 -6.44
C LYS A 96 -8.87 13.99 -5.37
N ILE A 97 -8.07 14.72 -4.61
CA ILE A 97 -7.28 14.17 -3.51
C ILE A 97 -8.21 13.66 -2.40
N ASP A 98 -9.21 14.46 -2.01
CA ASP A 98 -10.19 14.09 -0.98
C ASP A 98 -10.91 12.78 -1.32
N ASN A 99 -11.37 12.63 -2.57
CA ASN A 99 -12.03 11.42 -3.06
C ASN A 99 -11.08 10.21 -3.05
N LEU A 100 -9.81 10.38 -3.44
CA LEU A 100 -8.83 9.30 -3.41
C LEU A 100 -8.48 8.86 -1.98
N ILE A 101 -8.36 9.80 -1.04
CA ILE A 101 -8.16 9.48 0.39
C ILE A 101 -9.33 8.65 0.92
N ARG A 102 -10.59 9.07 0.66
CA ARG A 102 -11.78 8.33 1.09
C ARG A 102 -11.84 6.94 0.44
N ARG A 103 -11.61 6.87 -0.87
CA ARG A 103 -11.63 5.62 -1.63
C ARG A 103 -10.60 4.63 -1.12
N TYR A 104 -9.33 5.02 -1.05
CA TYR A 104 -8.26 4.10 -0.62
C TYR A 104 -8.33 3.80 0.87
N GLY A 105 -8.76 4.75 1.69
CA GLY A 105 -9.04 4.50 3.10
C GLY A 105 -10.09 3.40 3.28
N ALA A 106 -11.24 3.51 2.60
CA ALA A 106 -12.29 2.49 2.62
C ALA A 106 -11.80 1.15 2.05
N GLN A 107 -11.10 1.17 0.91
CA GLN A 107 -10.59 -0.03 0.25
C GLN A 107 -9.62 -0.84 1.13
N HIS A 108 -8.79 -0.15 1.90
CA HIS A 108 -7.76 -0.78 2.72
C HIS A 108 -8.10 -0.85 4.22
N GLY A 109 -9.28 -0.34 4.62
CA GLY A 109 -9.71 -0.33 6.01
C GLY A 109 -8.84 0.58 6.90
N VAL A 110 -8.42 1.71 6.36
CA VAL A 110 -7.69 2.77 7.08
C VAL A 110 -8.59 3.99 7.20
N ASP A 111 -8.70 4.58 8.39
CA ASP A 111 -9.51 5.79 8.58
C ASP A 111 -9.03 6.90 7.61
N PRO A 112 -9.89 7.37 6.70
CA PRO A 112 -9.53 8.43 5.75
C PRO A 112 -9.01 9.70 6.44
N PHE A 113 -9.51 10.01 7.64
CA PHE A 113 -9.04 11.17 8.37
C PHE A 113 -7.60 10.99 8.91
N LEU A 114 -7.21 9.76 9.26
CA LEU A 114 -5.82 9.47 9.60
C LEU A 114 -4.89 9.67 8.40
N ILE A 115 -5.30 9.21 7.21
CA ILE A 115 -4.55 9.43 5.96
C ILE A 115 -4.41 10.92 5.67
N TYR A 116 -5.50 11.69 5.82
CA TYR A 116 -5.49 13.16 5.68
C TYR A 116 -4.48 13.81 6.64
N CYS A 117 -4.52 13.46 7.93
CA CYS A 117 -3.63 14.02 8.94
C CYS A 117 -2.16 13.70 8.66
N LEU A 118 -1.86 12.48 8.23
CA LEU A 118 -0.53 12.04 7.84
C LEU A 118 -0.06 12.82 6.61
N MET A 119 -0.84 12.85 5.53
CA MET A 119 -0.50 13.56 4.28
C MET A 119 -0.28 15.06 4.51
N SER A 120 -1.07 15.68 5.38
CA SER A 120 -0.87 17.08 5.79
C SER A 120 0.49 17.29 6.45
N GLN A 121 0.98 16.31 7.21
CA GLN A 121 2.31 16.39 7.86
C GLN A 121 3.44 16.12 6.89
N GLU A 122 3.24 15.23 5.91
CA GLU A 122 4.26 14.81 4.94
C GLU A 122 4.56 15.89 3.89
N SER A 123 3.52 16.42 3.27
CA SER A 123 3.71 17.29 2.09
C SER A 123 2.87 18.57 2.10
N SER A 124 2.04 18.76 3.13
CA SER A 124 0.99 19.81 3.09
C SER A 124 0.17 19.73 1.81
N PHE A 125 -0.13 18.49 1.36
CA PHE A 125 -0.90 18.18 0.14
C PHE A 125 -0.22 18.57 -1.17
N THR A 126 1.11 18.71 -1.19
CA THR A 126 1.89 19.08 -2.39
C THR A 126 2.29 17.82 -3.16
N ALA A 127 1.65 17.57 -4.32
CA ALA A 127 1.89 16.34 -5.11
C ALA A 127 3.31 16.23 -5.67
N GLY A 128 3.96 17.35 -5.97
CA GLY A 128 5.34 17.41 -6.49
C GLY A 128 6.43 17.47 -5.41
N ALA A 129 6.09 17.29 -4.13
CA ALA A 129 7.05 17.45 -3.04
C ALA A 129 8.14 16.37 -3.10
N THR A 130 9.39 16.81 -2.88
CA THR A 130 10.56 15.92 -2.69
C THR A 130 11.34 16.41 -1.49
N SER A 131 11.58 15.52 -0.52
CA SER A 131 12.37 15.85 0.65
C SER A 131 13.88 15.81 0.35
N PRO A 132 14.73 16.46 1.17
CA PRO A 132 16.18 16.32 1.07
C PRO A 132 16.69 14.88 1.21
N LYS A 133 15.92 14.01 1.88
CA LYS A 133 16.22 12.58 2.05
C LYS A 133 15.72 11.72 0.88
N GLY A 134 15.07 12.31 -0.13
CA GLY A 134 14.57 11.62 -1.32
C GLY A 134 13.18 11.02 -1.18
N ALA A 135 12.41 11.36 -0.15
CA ALA A 135 11.00 10.99 -0.06
C ALA A 135 10.16 11.81 -1.05
N GLN A 136 9.14 11.21 -1.68
CA GLN A 136 8.49 11.77 -2.86
C GLN A 136 6.96 11.72 -2.78
N GLY A 137 6.33 12.78 -3.29
CA GLY A 137 4.90 12.89 -3.49
C GLY A 137 4.10 13.22 -2.23
N LEU A 138 2.77 13.11 -2.33
CA LEU A 138 1.81 13.51 -1.29
C LEU A 138 2.04 12.84 0.06
N MET A 139 2.36 11.55 0.05
CA MET A 139 2.59 10.75 1.27
C MET A 139 4.09 10.48 1.50
N GLN A 140 4.98 11.22 0.83
CA GLN A 140 6.44 11.20 1.02
C GLN A 140 7.03 9.78 1.09
N LEU A 141 6.78 8.99 0.04
CA LEU A 141 7.33 7.64 -0.03
C LEU A 141 8.81 7.67 -0.39
N MET A 142 9.64 6.99 0.41
CA MET A 142 11.02 6.69 0.03
C MET A 142 11.03 5.75 -1.19
N PRO A 143 12.03 5.83 -2.10
CA PRO A 143 12.08 5.03 -3.33
C PRO A 143 11.92 3.52 -3.09
N GLY A 144 12.57 2.98 -2.05
CA GLY A 144 12.43 1.57 -1.67
C GLY A 144 11.01 1.21 -1.20
N THR A 145 10.35 2.11 -0.47
CA THR A 145 8.95 1.93 -0.06
C THR A 145 8.02 2.04 -1.26
N ALA A 146 8.22 3.02 -2.14
CA ALA A 146 7.45 3.18 -3.37
C ALA A 146 7.50 1.89 -4.23
N ALA A 147 8.70 1.35 -4.47
CA ALA A 147 8.89 0.10 -5.19
C ALA A 147 8.19 -1.09 -4.52
N ARG A 148 8.31 -1.24 -3.19
CA ARG A 148 7.66 -2.30 -2.40
C ARG A 148 6.15 -2.30 -2.53
N TYR A 149 5.54 -1.14 -2.69
CA TYR A 149 4.08 -0.99 -2.83
C TYR A 149 3.61 -0.78 -4.27
N GLY A 150 4.48 -0.99 -5.27
CA GLY A 150 4.13 -0.95 -6.69
C GLY A 150 3.88 0.46 -7.23
N VAL A 151 4.43 1.48 -6.57
CA VAL A 151 4.38 2.88 -7.02
C VAL A 151 5.49 3.11 -8.04
N THR A 152 5.13 3.16 -9.32
CA THR A 152 6.08 3.37 -10.44
C THR A 152 6.34 4.85 -10.71
N ASN A 153 5.35 5.70 -10.42
CA ASN A 153 5.49 7.16 -10.46
C ASN A 153 5.04 7.75 -9.11
N PRO A 154 5.97 8.10 -8.22
CA PRO A 154 5.63 8.64 -6.89
C PRO A 154 5.00 10.04 -6.92
N TYR A 155 5.02 10.74 -8.06
CA TYR A 155 4.33 12.02 -8.25
C TYR A 155 2.92 11.85 -8.85
N ASP A 156 2.55 10.65 -9.28
CA ASP A 156 1.17 10.34 -9.61
C ASP A 156 0.33 10.29 -8.33
N VAL A 157 -0.67 11.16 -8.27
CA VAL A 157 -1.52 11.37 -7.09
C VAL A 157 -2.19 10.07 -6.63
N ALA A 158 -2.73 9.29 -7.58
CA ALA A 158 -3.45 8.07 -7.25
C ALA A 158 -2.51 6.96 -6.77
N GLN A 159 -1.38 6.75 -7.46
CA GLN A 159 -0.40 5.74 -7.07
C GLN A 159 0.21 6.05 -5.71
N ASN A 160 0.57 7.32 -5.47
CA ASN A 160 1.21 7.74 -4.23
C ASN A 160 0.27 7.56 -3.02
N ILE A 161 -1.00 8.00 -3.13
CA ILE A 161 -1.99 7.83 -2.07
C ILE A 161 -2.28 6.33 -1.83
N GLN A 162 -2.44 5.54 -2.90
CA GLN A 162 -2.67 4.11 -2.79
C GLN A 162 -1.51 3.38 -2.10
N GLY A 163 -0.28 3.61 -2.56
CA GLY A 163 0.92 2.99 -2.00
C GLY A 163 1.16 3.38 -0.55
N GLY A 164 1.04 4.68 -0.23
CA GLY A 164 1.20 5.19 1.13
C GLY A 164 0.12 4.68 2.09
N THR A 165 -1.13 4.57 1.62
CA THR A 165 -2.23 3.98 2.41
C THR A 165 -1.99 2.50 2.71
N ARG A 166 -1.48 1.72 1.73
CA ARG A 166 -1.11 0.31 1.94
C ARG A 166 0.04 0.17 2.93
N TYR A 167 1.06 1.01 2.83
CA TYR A 167 2.16 1.03 3.79
C TYR A 167 1.67 1.33 5.21
N LEU A 168 0.84 2.38 5.38
CA LEU A 168 0.23 2.71 6.66
C LEU A 168 -0.63 1.55 7.21
N LYS A 169 -1.40 0.87 6.35
CA LYS A 169 -2.18 -0.32 6.72
C LYS A 169 -1.29 -1.43 7.27
N ASP A 170 -0.18 -1.73 6.61
CA ASP A 170 0.72 -2.79 7.03
C ASP A 170 1.39 -2.45 8.38
N LEU A 171 1.74 -1.18 8.59
CA LEU A 171 2.24 -0.71 9.89
C LEU A 171 1.19 -0.82 10.99
N LEU A 172 -0.07 -0.42 10.72
CA LEU A 172 -1.17 -0.59 11.67
C LEU A 172 -1.38 -2.07 12.03
N LYS A 173 -1.31 -2.97 11.05
CA LYS A 173 -1.38 -4.41 11.27
C LYS A 173 -0.20 -4.91 12.11
N MET A 174 1.01 -4.49 11.77
CA MET A 174 2.24 -4.89 12.46
C MET A 174 2.24 -4.50 13.94
N PHE A 175 1.69 -3.33 14.26
CA PHE A 175 1.63 -2.81 15.62
C PHE A 175 0.25 -2.95 16.28
N ASN A 176 -0.54 -3.95 15.89
CA ASN A 176 -1.82 -4.31 16.51
C ASN A 176 -2.81 -3.13 16.63
N GLY A 177 -2.90 -2.29 15.60
CA GLY A 177 -3.76 -1.11 15.56
C GLY A 177 -3.25 0.10 16.36
N ARG A 178 -2.05 0.03 16.94
CA ARG A 178 -1.40 1.14 17.64
C ARG A 178 -1.02 2.24 16.64
N ILE A 179 -1.85 3.27 16.54
CA ILE A 179 -1.67 4.40 15.59
C ILE A 179 -0.34 5.13 15.86
N ASP A 180 -0.01 5.36 17.11
CA ASP A 180 1.23 6.02 17.52
C ASP A 180 2.48 5.28 17.03
N LEU A 181 2.49 3.95 17.12
CA LEU A 181 3.60 3.12 16.66
C LEU A 181 3.62 3.00 15.12
N ALA A 182 2.45 2.94 14.49
CA ALA A 182 2.35 2.94 13.03
C ALA A 182 2.91 4.26 12.43
N LEU A 183 2.57 5.40 13.03
CA LEU A 183 3.11 6.69 12.65
C LEU A 183 4.62 6.79 12.89
N ALA A 184 5.10 6.27 14.03
CA ALA A 184 6.53 6.19 14.31
C ALA A 184 7.27 5.32 13.28
N GLY A 185 6.68 4.16 12.92
CA GLY A 185 7.20 3.28 11.87
C GLY A 185 7.19 3.92 10.48
N TYR A 186 6.16 4.72 10.18
CA TYR A 186 6.09 5.46 8.92
C TYR A 186 7.23 6.46 8.77
N ASN A 187 7.54 7.21 9.83
CA ASN A 187 8.59 8.24 9.82
C ASN A 187 10.01 7.65 10.00
N ALA A 188 10.21 6.76 10.96
CA ALA A 188 11.54 6.26 11.33
C ALA A 188 11.87 4.87 10.75
N GLY A 189 10.90 4.23 10.10
CA GLY A 189 10.96 2.83 9.69
C GLY A 189 10.52 1.85 10.79
N GLU A 190 9.83 0.79 10.40
CA GLU A 190 9.33 -0.25 11.30
C GLU A 190 10.44 -0.91 12.12
N GLY A 191 11.62 -1.08 11.50
CA GLY A 191 12.80 -1.65 12.16
C GLY A 191 13.27 -0.83 13.36
N ALA A 192 13.18 0.50 13.29
CA ALA A 192 13.53 1.35 14.43
C ALA A 192 12.56 1.15 15.60
N VAL A 193 11.25 1.10 15.34
CA VAL A 193 10.23 0.87 16.38
C VAL A 193 10.45 -0.49 17.06
N MET A 194 10.69 -1.55 16.28
CA MET A 194 10.98 -2.88 16.80
C MET A 194 12.27 -2.92 17.63
N LYS A 195 13.33 -2.26 17.15
CA LYS A 195 14.61 -2.16 17.87
C LYS A 195 14.48 -1.53 19.26
N PHE A 196 13.54 -0.60 19.42
CA PHE A 196 13.23 0.04 20.71
C PHE A 196 12.06 -0.65 21.45
N GLY A 197 11.87 -1.96 21.25
CA GLY A 197 10.91 -2.76 22.02
C GLY A 197 9.44 -2.39 21.76
N ASN A 198 9.09 -2.04 20.50
CA ASN A 198 7.76 -1.58 20.11
C ASN A 198 7.31 -0.33 20.89
N THR A 199 8.22 0.62 21.03
CA THR A 199 7.94 1.96 21.53
C THR A 199 8.34 3.00 20.50
N ILE A 200 7.88 4.25 20.68
CA ILE A 200 8.30 5.35 19.81
C ILE A 200 9.80 5.57 20.02
N PRO A 201 10.62 5.45 18.95
CA PRO A 201 12.07 5.66 19.07
C PRO A 201 12.40 7.02 19.69
N PRO A 202 13.50 7.14 20.45
CA PRO A 202 13.89 8.36 21.14
C PRO A 202 14.49 9.41 20.17
N TYR A 203 13.94 9.51 18.97
CA TYR A 203 14.32 10.50 17.97
C TYR A 203 13.38 11.70 18.07
N ASP A 204 13.91 12.90 18.27
CA ASP A 204 13.11 14.11 18.43
C ASP A 204 12.20 14.38 17.21
N GLU A 205 12.71 14.13 15.99
CA GLU A 205 11.95 14.22 14.76
C GLU A 205 10.72 13.29 14.82
N THR A 206 10.90 12.03 15.15
CA THR A 206 9.82 11.02 15.17
C THR A 206 8.81 11.29 16.29
N ARG A 207 9.26 11.65 17.48
CA ARG A 207 8.39 12.02 18.60
C ARG A 207 7.51 13.21 18.25
N ASN A 208 8.11 14.25 17.65
CA ASN A 208 7.38 15.44 17.22
C ASN A 208 6.39 15.13 16.09
N TYR A 209 6.80 14.33 15.11
CA TYR A 209 5.96 13.87 14.02
C TYR A 209 4.69 13.16 14.54
N VAL A 210 4.85 12.14 15.38
CA VAL A 210 3.74 11.40 15.98
C VAL A 210 2.82 12.35 16.78
N ARG A 211 3.40 13.21 17.63
CA ARG A 211 2.66 14.16 18.45
C ARG A 211 1.80 15.11 17.60
N LEU A 212 2.34 15.65 16.51
CA LEU A 212 1.63 16.60 15.64
C LEU A 212 0.47 15.94 14.91
N ILE A 213 0.68 14.73 14.37
CA ILE A 213 -0.39 13.99 13.68
C ILE A 213 -1.49 13.59 14.67
N LEU A 214 -1.15 13.02 15.81
CA LEU A 214 -2.14 12.64 16.83
C LEU A 214 -2.92 13.84 17.35
N LYS A 215 -2.26 14.98 17.59
CA LYS A 215 -2.95 16.23 17.98
C LYS A 215 -3.98 16.68 16.95
N ARG A 216 -3.70 16.47 15.65
CA ARG A 216 -4.65 16.80 14.57
C ARG A 216 -5.74 15.73 14.47
N TYR A 217 -5.36 14.46 14.57
CA TYR A 217 -6.28 13.33 14.46
C TYR A 217 -7.31 13.27 15.61
N THR A 218 -6.92 13.58 16.86
CA THR A 218 -7.83 13.63 18.01
C THR A 218 -8.83 14.79 17.94
N LYS A 219 -8.58 15.79 17.10
CA LYS A 219 -9.51 16.88 16.80
C LYS A 219 -10.44 16.58 15.64
N LYS A 220 -10.69 15.28 15.37
CA LYS A 220 -11.60 14.85 14.31
C LYS A 220 -12.91 15.63 14.44
N PRO A 221 -13.33 16.35 13.37
CA PRO A 221 -14.61 17.03 13.40
C PRO A 221 -15.72 16.01 13.65
N THR A 222 -16.54 16.24 14.64
CA THR A 222 -17.76 15.46 14.90
C THR A 222 -18.76 15.75 13.77
N SER A 223 -19.27 14.70 13.14
CA SER A 223 -20.38 14.74 12.18
C SER A 223 -21.65 15.20 12.84
#